data_45f9c082c8724ab7fa526a1f3c237e8d
#
_entry.id   45f9c082c8724ab7fa526a1f3c237e8d
#
_cell.length_a   1.000
_cell.length_b   1.000
_cell.length_c   1.000
_cell.angle_alpha   90.00
_cell.angle_beta   90.00
_cell.angle_gamma   90.00
#
_symmetry.space_group_name_H-M   'P 1'
#
loop_
_entity.id
_entity.type
_entity.pdbx_description
1 polymer ?
#
loop_
_entity_poly.entity_id
_entity_poly.type
_entity_poly.pdbx_seq_one_letter_code
_entity_poly.pdbx_strand_id
1 'polypeptide(L)'
;MISRASEYAIRALTFLAQQQSEDGFYLARDMAERLGVPAPFLAKILQPLVTRGLIKSQRGRSGGFKLADGKLATDISLYDIVDAEEHLGKIRKCLLGQSECSDDRACPLHQYWKRTSDEYLALLASTTLRELGHFCEQKPQSGYPCPTPIA
;
A
#
# COMPACT_ATOMS: atom_id res chain seq x y z
N MET A 1 6.93 0.94 -11.72
CA MET A 1 7.33 0.30 -10.45
C MET A 1 6.85 1.18 -9.32
N ILE A 2 6.37 0.58 -8.24
CA ILE A 2 5.97 1.32 -7.03
C ILE A 2 7.20 1.87 -6.29
N SER A 3 7.02 2.97 -5.57
CA SER A 3 8.07 3.58 -4.77
C SER A 3 8.39 2.74 -3.52
N ARG A 4 9.55 2.99 -2.92
CA ARG A 4 9.90 2.37 -1.64
C ARG A 4 8.94 2.74 -0.51
N ALA A 5 8.34 3.93 -0.56
CA ALA A 5 7.30 4.33 0.38
C ALA A 5 6.06 3.44 0.25
N SER A 6 5.59 3.22 -0.98
CA SER A 6 4.48 2.31 -1.26
C SER A 6 4.79 0.87 -0.85
N GLU A 7 6.00 0.37 -1.10
CA GLU A 7 6.42 -0.96 -0.64
C GLU A 7 6.29 -1.10 0.90
N TYR A 8 6.76 -0.10 1.64
CA TYR A 8 6.67 -0.11 3.10
C TYR A 8 5.22 0.09 3.59
N ALA A 9 4.43 0.92 2.90
CA ALA A 9 3.02 1.08 3.20
C ALA A 9 2.26 -0.25 3.05
N ILE A 10 2.47 -0.97 1.94
CA ILE A 10 1.88 -2.29 1.70
C ILE A 10 2.27 -3.28 2.82
N ARG A 11 3.55 -3.36 3.19
CA ARG A 11 4.00 -4.24 4.28
C ARG A 11 3.35 -3.87 5.61
N ALA A 12 3.27 -2.58 5.92
CA ALA A 12 2.67 -2.10 7.17
C ALA A 12 1.18 -2.44 7.26
N LEU A 13 0.43 -2.26 6.17
CA LEU A 13 -0.98 -2.61 6.15
C LEU A 13 -1.20 -4.13 6.14
N THR A 14 -0.36 -4.90 5.46
CA THR A 14 -0.39 -6.37 5.54
C THR A 14 -0.15 -6.84 6.97
N PHE A 15 0.81 -6.24 7.68
CA PHE A 15 1.02 -6.51 9.11
C PHE A 15 -0.23 -6.21 9.93
N LEU A 16 -0.82 -5.02 9.79
CA LEU A 16 -2.04 -4.65 10.53
C LEU A 16 -3.22 -5.59 10.21
N ALA A 17 -3.34 -6.01 8.96
CA ALA A 17 -4.40 -6.93 8.53
C ALA A 17 -4.24 -8.35 9.10
N GLN A 18 -3.02 -8.78 9.39
CA GLN A 18 -2.73 -10.07 10.01
C GLN A 18 -2.94 -10.07 11.54
N GLN A 19 -2.99 -8.87 12.16
CA GLN A 19 -3.26 -8.76 13.59
C GLN A 19 -4.76 -8.86 13.83
N GLN A 20 -5.21 -9.97 14.42
CA GLN A 20 -6.64 -10.26 14.64
C GLN A 20 -7.24 -9.50 15.85
N SER A 21 -6.50 -8.61 16.48
CA SER A 21 -7.00 -7.85 17.63
C SER A 21 -7.86 -6.68 17.15
N GLU A 22 -9.17 -6.77 17.32
CA GLU A 22 -10.13 -5.74 16.91
C GLU A 22 -9.88 -4.37 17.58
N ASP A 23 -9.27 -4.35 18.76
CA ASP A 23 -9.06 -3.14 19.57
C ASP A 23 -7.59 -2.70 19.67
N GLY A 24 -6.67 -3.40 19.04
CA GLY A 24 -5.23 -3.18 19.20
C GLY A 24 -4.67 -2.08 18.29
N PHE A 25 -4.19 -0.98 18.89
CA PHE A 25 -3.28 -0.05 18.20
C PHE A 25 -1.84 -0.53 18.34
N TYR A 26 -1.10 -0.48 17.24
CA TYR A 26 0.31 -0.88 17.18
C TYR A 26 1.19 0.34 17.03
N LEU A 27 2.15 0.50 17.96
CA LEU A 27 3.09 1.62 17.92
C LEU A 27 3.94 1.57 16.65
N ALA A 28 4.14 2.72 16.02
CA ALA A 28 4.99 2.83 14.83
C ALA A 28 6.41 2.26 15.05
N ARG A 29 6.95 2.41 16.26
CA ARG A 29 8.26 1.87 16.61
C ARG A 29 8.28 0.35 16.56
N ASP A 30 7.28 -0.30 17.14
CA ASP A 30 7.21 -1.76 17.22
C ASP A 30 6.94 -2.38 15.83
N MET A 31 6.10 -1.70 15.04
CA MET A 31 5.89 -2.05 13.62
C MET A 31 7.19 -1.89 12.83
N ALA A 32 7.89 -0.78 13.01
CA ALA A 32 9.13 -0.47 12.29
C ALA A 32 10.23 -1.49 12.53
N GLU A 33 10.40 -1.93 13.79
CA GLU A 33 11.34 -2.97 14.16
C GLU A 33 11.05 -4.29 13.43
N ARG A 34 9.77 -4.70 13.39
CA ARG A 34 9.33 -5.93 12.72
C ARG A 34 9.43 -5.87 11.20
N LEU A 35 9.22 -4.69 10.64
CA LEU A 35 9.26 -4.47 9.20
C LEU A 35 10.68 -4.15 8.69
N GLY A 36 11.64 -3.95 9.59
CA GLY A 36 13.00 -3.53 9.23
C GLY A 36 13.06 -2.13 8.62
N VAL A 37 12.20 -1.20 9.09
CA VAL A 37 12.07 0.16 8.58
C VAL A 37 12.39 1.16 9.68
N PRO A 38 13.12 2.27 9.42
CA PRO A 38 13.32 3.31 10.43
C PRO A 38 11.99 3.89 10.95
N ALA A 39 11.76 3.89 12.26
CA ALA A 39 10.48 4.29 12.86
C ALA A 39 10.00 5.69 12.47
N PRO A 40 10.85 6.75 12.41
CA PRO A 40 10.42 8.07 11.95
C PRO A 40 9.95 8.08 10.49
N PHE A 41 10.55 7.24 9.66
CA PHE A 41 10.19 7.09 8.26
C PHE A 41 8.85 6.37 8.11
N LEU A 42 8.64 5.27 8.85
CA LEU A 42 7.36 4.55 8.85
C LEU A 42 6.21 5.45 9.31
N ALA A 43 6.37 6.20 10.40
CA ALA A 43 5.34 7.12 10.87
C ALA A 43 4.92 8.15 9.80
N LYS A 44 5.89 8.63 9.01
CA LYS A 44 5.63 9.56 7.89
C LYS A 44 4.85 8.88 6.76
N ILE A 45 5.21 7.65 6.40
CA ILE A 45 4.52 6.86 5.37
C ILE A 45 3.07 6.56 5.78
N LEU A 46 2.79 6.32 7.05
CA LEU A 46 1.45 5.99 7.51
C LEU A 46 0.47 7.18 7.50
N GLN A 47 0.95 8.44 7.45
CA GLN A 47 0.08 9.62 7.45
C GLN A 47 -0.84 9.74 6.22
N PRO A 48 -0.39 9.57 4.98
CA PRO A 48 -1.27 9.55 3.82
C PRO A 48 -2.37 8.49 3.94
N LEU A 49 -2.06 7.33 4.49
CA LEU A 49 -3.02 6.24 4.69
C LEU A 49 -4.09 6.59 5.74
N VAL A 50 -3.73 7.32 6.80
CA VAL A 50 -4.69 7.88 7.77
C VAL A 50 -5.60 8.89 7.08
N THR A 51 -5.02 9.80 6.29
CA THR A 51 -5.78 10.83 5.55
C THR A 51 -6.78 10.21 4.58
N ARG A 52 -6.43 9.08 3.96
CA ARG A 52 -7.32 8.33 3.06
C ARG A 52 -8.32 7.43 3.79
N GLY A 53 -8.26 7.36 5.13
CA GLY A 53 -9.18 6.56 5.93
C GLY A 53 -8.97 5.04 5.80
N LEU A 54 -7.77 4.60 5.39
CA LEU A 54 -7.41 3.17 5.33
C LEU A 54 -7.01 2.65 6.70
N ILE A 55 -6.38 3.49 7.51
CA ILE A 55 -5.98 3.21 8.89
C ILE A 55 -6.40 4.35 9.81
N LYS A 56 -6.46 4.06 11.10
CA LYS A 56 -6.62 5.04 12.17
C LYS A 56 -5.33 5.19 12.96
N SER A 57 -5.10 6.40 13.47
CA SER A 57 -4.02 6.69 14.41
C SER A 57 -4.55 7.22 15.73
N GLN A 58 -3.91 6.85 16.82
CA GLN A 58 -4.18 7.34 18.16
C GLN A 58 -2.87 7.75 18.83
N ARG A 59 -2.90 8.89 19.55
CA ARG A 59 -1.74 9.37 20.31
C ARG A 59 -1.71 8.74 21.69
N GLY A 60 -0.52 8.68 22.31
CA GLY A 60 -0.32 8.26 23.69
C GLY A 60 0.33 6.89 23.85
N ARG A 61 0.47 6.44 25.11
CA ARG A 61 1.15 5.18 25.46
C ARG A 61 0.46 3.94 24.87
N SER A 62 -0.86 3.97 24.82
CA SER A 62 -1.70 2.90 24.21
C SER A 62 -2.12 3.26 22.78
N GLY A 63 -1.44 4.21 22.15
CA GLY A 63 -1.72 4.66 20.81
C GLY A 63 -0.96 3.88 19.74
N GLY A 64 -0.97 4.42 18.54
CA GLY A 64 -0.33 3.80 17.38
C GLY A 64 -1.25 3.81 16.17
N PHE A 65 -1.21 2.75 15.40
CA PHE A 65 -1.98 2.58 14.16
C PHE A 65 -2.76 1.27 14.17
N LYS A 66 -3.95 1.27 13.59
CA LYS A 66 -4.75 0.09 13.29
C LYS A 66 -5.49 0.26 11.96
N LEU A 67 -6.03 -0.80 11.40
CA LEU A 67 -6.96 -0.66 10.26
C LEU A 67 -8.15 0.21 10.68
N ALA A 68 -8.71 0.98 9.74
CA ALA A 68 -9.88 1.79 10.01
C ALA A 68 -11.07 0.90 10.37
N ASP A 69 -11.93 1.37 11.29
CA ASP A 69 -13.10 0.59 11.73
C ASP A 69 -14.00 0.26 10.53
N GLY A 70 -14.47 -0.97 10.49
CA GLY A 70 -15.26 -1.50 9.38
C GLY A 70 -14.49 -1.80 8.10
N LYS A 71 -13.17 -1.59 8.08
CA LYS A 71 -12.31 -2.00 6.97
C LYS A 71 -11.75 -3.40 7.21
N LEU A 72 -11.98 -4.28 6.25
CA LEU A 72 -11.39 -5.62 6.23
C LEU A 72 -10.20 -5.66 5.27
N ALA A 73 -9.32 -6.62 5.46
CA ALA A 73 -8.21 -6.86 4.53
C ALA A 73 -8.68 -7.14 3.08
N THR A 74 -9.92 -7.59 2.92
CA THR A 74 -10.57 -7.80 1.62
C THR A 74 -11.01 -6.51 0.94
N ASP A 75 -11.21 -5.42 1.70
CA ASP A 75 -11.76 -4.17 1.20
C ASP A 75 -10.66 -3.18 0.79
N ILE A 76 -9.40 -3.49 1.10
CA ILE A 76 -8.25 -2.65 0.81
C ILE A 76 -7.46 -3.29 -0.32
N SER A 77 -7.47 -2.63 -1.47
CA SER A 77 -6.66 -3.03 -2.62
C SER A 77 -5.25 -2.42 -2.57
N LEU A 78 -4.32 -2.98 -3.33
CA LEU A 78 -3.01 -2.35 -3.52
C LEU A 78 -3.13 -0.99 -4.19
N TYR A 79 -4.16 -0.80 -5.03
CA TYR A 79 -4.43 0.50 -5.64
C TYR A 79 -4.67 1.57 -4.57
N ASP A 80 -5.49 1.30 -3.57
CA ASP A 80 -5.82 2.27 -2.50
C ASP A 80 -4.57 2.71 -1.74
N ILE A 81 -3.67 1.76 -1.47
CA ILE A 81 -2.42 2.02 -0.73
C ILE A 81 -1.44 2.83 -1.58
N VAL A 82 -1.20 2.38 -2.82
CA VAL A 82 -0.23 3.03 -3.72
C VAL A 82 -0.74 4.41 -4.15
N ASP A 83 -2.05 4.58 -4.38
CA ASP A 83 -2.63 5.88 -4.72
C ASP A 83 -2.52 6.89 -3.57
N ALA A 84 -2.57 6.43 -2.32
CA ALA A 84 -2.35 7.29 -1.16
C ALA A 84 -0.93 7.87 -1.13
N GLU A 85 0.08 7.09 -1.54
CA GLU A 85 1.49 7.49 -1.54
C GLU A 85 1.92 8.24 -2.82
N GLU A 86 1.45 7.79 -3.99
CA GLU A 86 2.01 8.19 -5.29
C GLU A 86 1.04 8.97 -6.16
N HIS A 87 -0.24 9.03 -5.81
CA HIS A 87 -1.27 9.67 -6.62
C HIS A 87 -1.34 9.07 -8.04
N LEU A 88 -1.76 7.81 -8.13
CA LEU A 88 -1.76 6.99 -9.34
C LEU A 88 -2.51 7.60 -10.55
N GLY A 89 -3.40 8.56 -10.32
CA GLY A 89 -4.01 9.35 -11.40
C GLY A 89 -2.98 10.02 -12.33
N LYS A 90 -1.72 10.17 -11.86
CA LYS A 90 -0.61 10.68 -12.67
C LYS A 90 0.02 9.61 -13.58
N ILE A 91 -0.20 8.32 -13.33
CA ILE A 91 0.35 7.23 -14.18
C ILE A 91 -0.28 7.23 -15.57
N ARG A 92 -1.52 7.70 -15.70
CA ARG A 92 -2.17 7.87 -17.01
C ARG A 92 -1.65 9.06 -17.81
N LYS A 93 -0.71 9.83 -17.28
CA LYS A 93 -0.05 10.90 -18.04
C LYS A 93 0.85 10.31 -19.12
N CYS A 94 1.06 11.11 -20.16
CA CYS A 94 1.93 10.74 -21.26
C CYS A 94 3.35 10.37 -20.78
N LEU A 95 3.86 9.22 -21.19
CA LEU A 95 5.21 8.76 -20.85
C LEU A 95 6.30 9.74 -21.30
N LEU A 96 6.06 10.49 -22.40
CA LEU A 96 6.97 11.47 -22.96
C LEU A 96 6.69 12.90 -22.45
N GLY A 97 5.85 13.05 -21.40
CA GLY A 97 5.66 14.35 -20.75
C GLY A 97 4.67 15.29 -21.42
N GLN A 98 3.85 14.86 -22.39
CA GLN A 98 2.73 15.66 -22.86
C GLN A 98 1.73 15.88 -21.71
N SER A 99 1.04 17.02 -21.73
CA SER A 99 0.06 17.36 -20.70
C SER A 99 -1.07 16.34 -20.59
N GLU A 100 -1.41 15.69 -21.69
CA GLU A 100 -2.46 14.68 -21.79
C GLU A 100 -2.06 13.60 -22.80
N CYS A 101 -2.29 12.34 -22.44
CA CYS A 101 -2.10 11.20 -23.34
C CYS A 101 -3.42 10.94 -24.07
N SER A 102 -3.57 11.49 -25.28
CA SER A 102 -4.80 11.38 -26.08
C SER A 102 -4.55 10.68 -27.41
N ASP A 103 -5.59 10.03 -27.92
CA ASP A 103 -5.53 9.33 -29.20
C ASP A 103 -5.27 10.29 -30.38
N ASP A 104 -5.75 11.56 -30.27
CA ASP A 104 -5.58 12.60 -31.30
C ASP A 104 -4.12 13.06 -31.46
N ARG A 105 -3.32 12.89 -30.41
CA ARG A 105 -1.89 13.28 -30.38
C ARG A 105 -1.01 12.09 -30.04
N ALA A 106 -1.39 10.92 -30.55
CA ALA A 106 -0.72 9.68 -30.28
C ALA A 106 0.74 9.69 -30.73
N CYS A 107 1.67 9.48 -29.78
CA CYS A 107 3.08 9.24 -30.09
C CYS A 107 3.32 7.73 -30.39
N PRO A 108 4.48 7.34 -30.90
CA PRO A 108 4.76 5.92 -31.20
C PRO A 108 4.63 4.99 -30.00
N LEU A 109 4.70 5.48 -28.76
CA LEU A 109 4.55 4.69 -27.53
C LEU A 109 3.13 4.69 -26.96
N HIS A 110 2.21 5.48 -27.55
CA HIS A 110 0.88 5.74 -27.00
C HIS A 110 0.08 4.46 -26.73
N GLN A 111 -0.08 3.61 -27.73
CA GLN A 111 -0.88 2.37 -27.63
C GLN A 111 -0.29 1.41 -26.59
N TYR A 112 1.04 1.25 -26.60
CA TYR A 112 1.72 0.41 -25.64
C TYR A 112 1.57 0.93 -24.22
N TRP A 113 1.82 2.23 -24.02
CA TRP A 113 1.75 2.85 -22.71
C TRP A 113 0.33 2.84 -22.13
N LYS A 114 -0.67 3.17 -22.95
CA LYS A 114 -2.08 3.13 -22.55
C LYS A 114 -2.48 1.75 -22.03
N ARG A 115 -2.20 0.70 -22.82
CA ARG A 115 -2.48 -0.68 -22.41
C ARG A 115 -1.73 -1.07 -21.14
N THR A 116 -0.43 -0.84 -21.09
CA THR A 116 0.39 -1.24 -19.94
C THR A 116 -0.02 -0.51 -18.66
N SER A 117 -0.33 0.78 -18.73
CA SER A 117 -0.79 1.53 -17.57
C SER A 117 -2.16 1.07 -17.09
N ASP A 118 -3.08 0.77 -17.99
CA ASP A 118 -4.41 0.26 -17.64
C ASP A 118 -4.34 -1.14 -17.02
N GLU A 119 -3.53 -2.06 -17.58
CA GLU A 119 -3.28 -3.39 -17.03
C GLU A 119 -2.64 -3.31 -15.64
N TYR A 120 -1.66 -2.42 -15.46
CA TYR A 120 -1.01 -2.21 -14.17
C TYR A 120 -1.99 -1.68 -13.09
N LEU A 121 -2.79 -0.68 -13.42
CA LEU A 121 -3.79 -0.14 -12.50
C LEU A 121 -4.88 -1.18 -12.17
N ALA A 122 -5.31 -1.96 -13.16
CA ALA A 122 -6.26 -3.04 -12.95
C ALA A 122 -5.71 -4.13 -12.03
N LEU A 123 -4.43 -4.51 -12.19
CA LEU A 123 -3.75 -5.45 -11.31
C LEU A 123 -3.71 -4.94 -9.86
N LEU A 124 -3.32 -3.69 -9.65
CA LEU A 124 -3.32 -3.10 -8.32
C LEU A 124 -4.72 -3.05 -7.70
N ALA A 125 -5.75 -2.74 -8.49
CA ALA A 125 -7.12 -2.65 -8.00
C ALA A 125 -7.74 -4.03 -7.68
N SER A 126 -7.32 -5.08 -8.38
CA SER A 126 -7.83 -6.43 -8.15
C SER A 126 -7.08 -7.20 -7.06
N THR A 127 -5.89 -6.77 -6.66
CA THR A 127 -5.09 -7.43 -5.63
C THR A 127 -5.34 -6.80 -4.27
N THR A 128 -5.74 -7.59 -3.28
CA THR A 128 -6.11 -7.16 -1.94
C THR A 128 -5.04 -7.48 -0.89
N LEU A 129 -5.12 -6.81 0.27
CA LEU A 129 -4.28 -7.14 1.43
C LEU A 129 -4.47 -8.59 1.90
N ARG A 130 -5.66 -9.13 1.75
CA ARG A 130 -5.95 -10.52 2.11
C ARG A 130 -5.13 -11.49 1.26
N GLU A 131 -5.06 -11.25 -0.05
CA GLU A 131 -4.27 -12.11 -0.95
C GLU A 131 -2.78 -12.06 -0.60
N LEU A 132 -2.25 -10.88 -0.24
CA LEU A 132 -0.87 -10.75 0.23
C LEU A 132 -0.65 -11.46 1.58
N GLY A 133 -1.58 -11.33 2.51
CA GLY A 133 -1.54 -12.05 3.79
C GLY A 133 -1.48 -13.56 3.57
N HIS A 134 -2.36 -14.09 2.73
CA HIS A 134 -2.36 -15.50 2.33
C HIS A 134 -1.05 -15.95 1.68
N PHE A 135 -0.51 -15.13 0.80
CA PHE A 135 0.80 -15.42 0.18
C PHE A 135 1.90 -15.53 1.23
N CYS A 136 1.92 -14.62 2.21
CA CYS A 136 2.89 -14.64 3.30
C CYS A 136 2.78 -15.89 4.17
N GLU A 137 1.56 -16.36 4.44
CA GLU A 137 1.31 -17.57 5.21
C GLU A 137 1.75 -18.84 4.47
N GLN A 138 1.44 -18.92 3.18
CA GLN A 138 1.73 -20.09 2.37
C GLN A 138 3.19 -20.21 1.92
N LYS A 139 3.89 -19.09 1.77
CA LYS A 139 5.25 -19.03 1.26
C LYS A 139 6.19 -18.17 2.13
N PRO A 140 6.39 -18.54 3.40
CA PRO A 140 7.22 -17.74 4.31
C PRO A 140 8.69 -17.64 3.86
N GLN A 141 9.16 -18.56 3.02
CA GLN A 141 10.52 -18.59 2.49
C GLN A 141 10.65 -18.03 1.07
N SER A 142 9.63 -17.31 0.58
CA SER A 142 9.61 -16.76 -0.78
C SER A 142 10.66 -15.67 -1.04
N GLY A 143 11.34 -15.18 0.00
CA GLY A 143 12.22 -13.99 -0.07
C GLY A 143 11.46 -12.67 -0.07
N TYR A 144 10.12 -12.68 -0.17
CA TYR A 144 9.30 -11.51 0.05
C TYR A 144 9.33 -11.16 1.55
N PRO A 145 9.57 -9.89 1.91
CA PRO A 145 9.66 -9.49 3.31
C PRO A 145 8.27 -9.46 3.95
N CYS A 146 7.70 -10.62 4.17
CA CYS A 146 6.44 -10.77 4.87
C CYS A 146 6.58 -10.28 6.32
N PRO A 147 5.63 -9.48 6.82
CA PRO A 147 5.62 -9.09 8.21
C PRO A 147 5.45 -10.32 9.12
N THR A 148 6.18 -10.37 10.22
CA THR A 148 6.05 -11.44 11.21
C THR A 148 4.85 -11.11 12.13
N PRO A 149 3.85 -12.00 12.26
CA PRO A 149 2.75 -11.79 13.19
C PRO A 149 3.25 -11.61 14.63
N ILE A 150 2.52 -10.89 15.44
CA ILE A 150 2.72 -10.84 16.88
C ILE A 150 2.18 -12.14 17.45
N ALA A 151 3.06 -12.86 18.14
CA ALA A 151 2.65 -14.05 18.86
C ALA A 151 1.75 -13.69 20.04
#